data_ffe6a004b0c279aa032dc253dd2c10da
#
_entry.id   ffe6a004b0c279aa032dc253dd2c10da
#
_cell.length_a   1.000
_cell.length_b   1.000
_cell.length_c   1.000
_cell.angle_alpha   90.00
_cell.angle_beta   90.00
_cell.angle_gamma   90.00
#
_symmetry.space_group_name_H-M   'P 1'
#
loop_
_entity.id
_entity.type
_entity.pdbx_description
1 polymer ?
#
loop_
_entity_poly.entity_id
_entity_poly.type
_entity_poly.pdbx_seq_one_letter_code
_entity_poly.pdbx_strand_id
1 'polypeptide(L)'
;MHLTAAIFDFDETIIDLEPQHTAAYEALCRAMGSDYARMPESFRTGSGRRIIDDIREMRAFFGWTKSEDELLAMRLRDFDEACRTSPLTLMPGVAKTIRDFHDLGIPLAITSSAVGSSIEILLQRFGLRDCFDLIVDGSEVMHGKPAPEAYVLTARKLGVDPSECVVFEDSRVGVLAAKGAEAYCVAVRNQRAQEYQDLSEADVVLDSFEQLDVRTAFAPKGR
;
A
#
# COMPACT_ATOMS: atom_id res chain seq x y z
N MET A 1 21.69 11.45 -6.63
CA MET A 1 20.26 11.76 -6.71
C MET A 1 19.95 12.64 -5.52
N HIS A 2 19.22 13.74 -5.69
CA HIS A 2 18.80 14.58 -4.58
C HIS A 2 17.36 14.18 -4.25
N LEU A 3 17.16 13.35 -3.23
CA LEU A 3 15.84 12.98 -2.77
C LEU A 3 15.38 13.94 -1.69
N THR A 4 14.16 14.44 -1.84
CA THR A 4 13.56 15.46 -0.97
C THR A 4 12.42 14.90 -0.12
N ALA A 5 11.84 13.74 -0.49
CA ALA A 5 10.80 13.08 0.27
C ALA A 5 10.82 11.56 0.07
N ALA A 6 10.25 10.82 1.02
CA ALA A 6 10.01 9.38 0.90
C ALA A 6 8.51 9.09 1.02
N ILE A 7 7.99 8.31 0.08
CA ILE A 7 6.60 7.93 -0.01
C ILE A 7 6.51 6.41 0.12
N PHE A 8 5.70 5.94 1.03
CA PHE A 8 5.49 4.52 1.26
C PHE A 8 4.09 4.13 0.77
N ASP A 9 3.99 3.05 0.01
CA ASP A 9 2.76 2.29 -0.01
C ASP A 9 2.51 1.69 1.39
N PHE A 10 1.29 1.21 1.67
CA PHE A 10 0.93 0.80 3.01
C PHE A 10 0.77 -0.72 3.16
N ASP A 11 -0.17 -1.29 2.40
CA ASP A 11 -0.50 -2.71 2.49
C ASP A 11 0.65 -3.54 1.92
N GLU A 12 1.12 -4.56 2.64
CA GLU A 12 2.27 -5.42 2.31
C GLU A 12 3.61 -4.68 2.15
N THR A 13 3.62 -3.35 2.18
CA THR A 13 4.83 -2.54 2.21
C THR A 13 5.23 -2.16 3.64
N ILE A 14 4.29 -1.67 4.45
CA ILE A 14 4.53 -1.33 5.88
C ILE A 14 4.05 -2.45 6.79
N ILE A 15 2.85 -2.96 6.57
CA ILE A 15 2.19 -3.99 7.40
C ILE A 15 1.76 -5.14 6.49
N ASP A 16 1.96 -6.39 6.95
CA ASP A 16 1.41 -7.58 6.32
C ASP A 16 -0.09 -7.68 6.65
N LEU A 17 -0.94 -7.23 5.73
CA LEU A 17 -2.39 -7.17 5.85
C LEU A 17 -3.13 -8.17 4.96
N GLU A 18 -2.40 -8.94 4.14
CA GLU A 18 -3.00 -9.93 3.24
C GLU A 18 -3.94 -10.91 3.96
N PRO A 19 -3.59 -11.46 5.16
CA PRO A 19 -4.52 -12.33 5.89
C PRO A 19 -5.83 -11.64 6.28
N GLN A 20 -5.78 -10.35 6.65
CA GLN A 20 -6.94 -9.56 7.02
C GLN A 20 -7.80 -9.21 5.79
N HIS A 21 -7.15 -8.92 4.67
CA HIS A 21 -7.83 -8.69 3.40
C HIS A 21 -8.57 -9.95 2.94
N THR A 22 -7.92 -11.11 2.93
CA THR A 22 -8.52 -12.38 2.58
C THR A 22 -9.69 -12.73 3.51
N ALA A 23 -9.51 -12.60 4.84
CA ALA A 23 -10.56 -12.86 5.81
C ALA A 23 -11.81 -11.99 5.58
N ALA A 24 -11.61 -10.71 5.24
CA ALA A 24 -12.71 -9.79 4.96
C ALA A 24 -13.45 -10.12 3.64
N TYR A 25 -12.75 -10.54 2.59
CA TYR A 25 -13.39 -10.99 1.35
C TYR A 25 -14.15 -12.31 1.56
N GLU A 26 -13.61 -13.25 2.32
CA GLU A 26 -14.30 -14.49 2.69
C GLU A 26 -15.57 -14.21 3.51
N ALA A 27 -15.49 -13.27 4.47
CA ALA A 27 -16.66 -12.87 5.28
C ALA A 27 -17.75 -12.24 4.40
N LEU A 28 -17.37 -11.33 3.50
CA LEU A 28 -18.29 -10.73 2.53
C LEU A 28 -18.95 -11.78 1.64
N CYS A 29 -18.16 -12.70 1.04
CA CYS A 29 -18.70 -13.79 0.23
C CYS A 29 -19.69 -14.65 1.01
N ARG A 30 -19.33 -15.02 2.24
CA ARG A 30 -20.20 -15.81 3.13
C ARG A 30 -21.52 -15.10 3.43
N ALA A 31 -21.48 -13.79 3.73
CA ALA A 31 -22.65 -12.97 3.97
C ALA A 31 -23.57 -12.85 2.73
N MET A 32 -22.96 -12.93 1.53
CA MET A 32 -23.68 -12.88 0.25
C MET A 32 -24.05 -14.28 -0.29
N GLY A 33 -23.86 -15.36 0.48
CA GLY A 33 -24.16 -16.73 0.04
C GLY A 33 -23.25 -17.25 -1.07
N SER A 34 -22.04 -16.72 -1.16
CA SER A 34 -21.02 -17.07 -2.16
C SER A 34 -19.77 -17.65 -1.50
N ASP A 35 -18.86 -18.18 -2.31
CA ASP A 35 -17.59 -18.74 -1.86
C ASP A 35 -16.44 -17.99 -2.54
N TYR A 36 -15.57 -17.35 -1.74
CA TYR A 36 -14.40 -16.60 -2.21
C TYR A 36 -13.42 -17.46 -3.02
N ALA A 37 -13.29 -18.75 -2.69
CA ALA A 37 -12.44 -19.68 -3.42
C ALA A 37 -12.81 -19.84 -4.91
N ARG A 38 -14.03 -19.44 -5.30
CA ARG A 38 -14.50 -19.44 -6.69
C ARG A 38 -13.97 -18.25 -7.52
N MET A 39 -13.48 -17.20 -6.86
CA MET A 39 -12.82 -16.09 -7.58
C MET A 39 -11.58 -16.62 -8.30
N PRO A 40 -11.28 -16.09 -9.50
CA PRO A 40 -10.07 -16.45 -10.23
C PRO A 40 -8.81 -16.28 -9.36
N GLU A 41 -7.82 -17.15 -9.56
CA GLU A 41 -6.56 -17.08 -8.83
C GLU A 41 -5.87 -15.71 -9.03
N SER A 42 -5.88 -15.18 -10.25
CA SER A 42 -5.35 -13.85 -10.57
C SER A 42 -6.00 -12.70 -9.79
N PHE A 43 -7.26 -12.87 -9.35
CA PHE A 43 -7.90 -11.92 -8.44
C PHE A 43 -7.39 -12.09 -7.00
N ARG A 44 -7.33 -13.34 -6.52
CA ARG A 44 -6.96 -13.67 -5.14
C ARG A 44 -5.49 -13.40 -4.82
N THR A 45 -4.64 -13.38 -5.84
CA THR A 45 -3.19 -13.10 -5.72
C THR A 45 -2.81 -11.69 -6.17
N GLY A 46 -3.75 -10.92 -6.70
CA GLY A 46 -3.53 -9.53 -7.11
C GLY A 46 -3.44 -8.61 -5.90
N SER A 47 -2.44 -7.73 -5.86
CA SER A 47 -2.25 -6.73 -4.80
C SER A 47 -2.22 -5.30 -5.37
N GLY A 48 -2.36 -4.30 -4.49
CA GLY A 48 -2.21 -2.88 -4.84
C GLY A 48 -3.42 -2.24 -5.52
N ARG A 49 -4.53 -2.96 -5.72
CA ARG A 49 -5.77 -2.46 -6.32
C ARG A 49 -6.63 -1.73 -5.29
N ARG A 50 -7.49 -0.82 -5.76
CA ARG A 50 -8.49 -0.19 -4.88
C ARG A 50 -9.58 -1.19 -4.51
N ILE A 51 -9.96 -1.21 -3.24
CA ILE A 51 -11.03 -2.10 -2.71
C ILE A 51 -12.34 -1.94 -3.48
N ILE A 52 -12.68 -0.72 -3.93
CA ILE A 52 -13.91 -0.49 -4.69
C ILE A 52 -13.89 -1.19 -6.06
N ASP A 53 -12.73 -1.28 -6.70
CA ASP A 53 -12.61 -1.97 -7.98
C ASP A 53 -12.74 -3.49 -7.80
N ASP A 54 -12.22 -4.02 -6.70
CA ASP A 54 -12.42 -5.43 -6.32
C ASP A 54 -13.89 -5.74 -6.03
N ILE A 55 -14.58 -4.86 -5.31
CA ILE A 55 -16.03 -4.99 -5.04
C ILE A 55 -16.82 -5.02 -6.34
N ARG A 56 -16.51 -4.17 -7.32
CA ARG A 56 -17.16 -4.18 -8.64
C ARG A 56 -16.97 -5.50 -9.37
N GLU A 57 -15.73 -6.00 -9.38
CA GLU A 57 -15.40 -7.26 -10.03
C GLU A 57 -16.11 -8.44 -9.36
N MET A 58 -16.09 -8.54 -8.02
CA MET A 58 -16.76 -9.58 -7.27
C MET A 58 -18.27 -9.51 -7.45
N ARG A 59 -18.87 -8.31 -7.42
CA ARG A 59 -20.29 -8.10 -7.64
C ARG A 59 -20.71 -8.59 -9.02
N ALA A 60 -19.95 -8.28 -10.06
CA ALA A 60 -20.21 -8.75 -11.41
C ALA A 60 -20.03 -10.27 -11.55
N PHE A 61 -18.97 -10.83 -10.97
CA PHE A 61 -18.66 -12.26 -11.03
C PHE A 61 -19.71 -13.13 -10.35
N PHE A 62 -20.19 -12.72 -9.16
CA PHE A 62 -21.18 -13.48 -8.39
C PHE A 62 -22.62 -13.09 -8.71
N GLY A 63 -22.86 -12.02 -9.48
CA GLY A 63 -24.21 -11.53 -9.77
C GLY A 63 -24.92 -10.92 -8.55
N TRP A 64 -24.19 -10.31 -7.63
CA TRP A 64 -24.77 -9.70 -6.43
C TRP A 64 -25.63 -8.47 -6.77
N THR A 65 -26.77 -8.34 -6.07
CA THR A 65 -27.75 -7.27 -6.32
C THR A 65 -27.57 -6.05 -5.42
N LYS A 66 -26.82 -6.18 -4.31
CA LYS A 66 -26.51 -5.03 -3.43
C LYS A 66 -25.71 -3.97 -4.17
N SER A 67 -25.85 -2.72 -3.75
CA SER A 67 -25.06 -1.61 -4.29
C SER A 67 -23.57 -1.77 -3.94
N GLU A 68 -22.70 -1.09 -4.71
CA GLU A 68 -21.26 -1.06 -4.45
C GLU A 68 -20.96 -0.48 -3.06
N ASP A 69 -21.67 0.58 -2.67
CA ASP A 69 -21.49 1.24 -1.37
C ASP A 69 -21.87 0.30 -0.19
N GLU A 70 -22.96 -0.47 -0.31
CA GLU A 70 -23.35 -1.45 0.72
C GLU A 70 -22.28 -2.54 0.86
N LEU A 71 -21.79 -3.09 -0.26
CA LEU A 71 -20.78 -4.14 -0.26
C LEU A 71 -19.45 -3.62 0.27
N LEU A 72 -19.06 -2.41 -0.12
CA LEU A 72 -17.85 -1.75 0.39
C LEU A 72 -17.93 -1.55 1.90
N ALA A 73 -19.05 -1.01 2.40
CA ALA A 73 -19.25 -0.81 3.84
C ALA A 73 -19.18 -2.14 4.63
N MET A 74 -19.76 -3.21 4.09
CA MET A 74 -19.67 -4.55 4.70
C MET A 74 -18.22 -5.02 4.74
N ARG A 75 -17.49 -4.93 3.61
CA ARG A 75 -16.10 -5.38 3.50
C ARG A 75 -15.17 -4.59 4.43
N LEU A 76 -15.32 -3.26 4.52
CA LEU A 76 -14.52 -2.42 5.41
C LEU A 76 -14.75 -2.76 6.88
N ARG A 77 -16.00 -2.96 7.31
CA ARG A 77 -16.31 -3.41 8.67
C ARG A 77 -15.65 -4.75 8.99
N ASP A 78 -15.72 -5.71 8.06
CA ASP A 78 -15.17 -7.05 8.27
C ASP A 78 -13.62 -7.01 8.30
N PHE A 79 -13.00 -6.11 7.53
CA PHE A 79 -11.56 -5.84 7.59
C PHE A 79 -11.14 -5.22 8.93
N ASP A 80 -11.86 -4.20 9.40
CA ASP A 80 -11.60 -3.59 10.70
C ASP A 80 -11.70 -4.61 11.85
N GLU A 81 -12.65 -5.51 11.77
CA GLU A 81 -12.78 -6.61 12.74
C GLU A 81 -11.62 -7.59 12.65
N ALA A 82 -11.20 -7.97 11.43
CA ALA A 82 -10.03 -8.82 11.23
C ALA A 82 -8.75 -8.17 11.78
N CYS A 83 -8.56 -6.86 11.54
CA CYS A 83 -7.42 -6.12 12.09
C CYS A 83 -7.42 -6.03 13.62
N ARG A 84 -8.62 -6.00 14.26
CA ARG A 84 -8.71 -5.98 15.73
C ARG A 84 -8.44 -7.34 16.36
N THR A 85 -8.87 -8.41 15.72
CA THR A 85 -8.89 -9.76 16.30
C THR A 85 -7.71 -10.64 15.91
N SER A 86 -6.98 -10.28 14.84
CA SER A 86 -5.84 -11.05 14.35
C SER A 86 -4.51 -10.39 14.70
N PRO A 87 -3.43 -11.19 14.81
CA PRO A 87 -2.08 -10.64 14.89
C PRO A 87 -1.75 -9.82 13.65
N LEU A 88 -1.04 -8.71 13.87
CA LEU A 88 -0.52 -7.85 12.80
C LEU A 88 1.00 -7.77 12.92
N THR A 89 1.68 -7.81 11.79
CA THR A 89 3.13 -7.81 11.72
C THR A 89 3.61 -6.71 10.77
N LEU A 90 4.56 -5.90 11.22
CA LEU A 90 5.28 -4.99 10.33
C LEU A 90 6.19 -5.77 9.38
N MET A 91 6.36 -5.25 8.18
CA MET A 91 7.35 -5.80 7.26
C MET A 91 8.76 -5.69 7.85
N PRO A 92 9.62 -6.73 7.66
CA PRO A 92 10.93 -6.76 8.29
C PRO A 92 11.78 -5.53 7.96
N GLY A 93 12.29 -4.83 8.99
CA GLY A 93 13.13 -3.65 8.85
C GLY A 93 12.40 -2.32 8.61
N VAL A 94 11.11 -2.32 8.24
CA VAL A 94 10.38 -1.11 7.82
C VAL A 94 10.32 -0.05 8.93
N ALA A 95 10.06 -0.45 10.18
CA ALA A 95 9.98 0.51 11.29
C ALA A 95 11.29 1.27 11.51
N LYS A 96 12.43 0.60 11.34
CA LYS A 96 13.74 1.24 11.40
C LYS A 96 13.93 2.20 10.23
N THR A 97 13.59 1.78 9.02
CA THR A 97 13.68 2.59 7.80
C THR A 97 12.86 3.87 7.92
N ILE A 98 11.61 3.79 8.38
CA ILE A 98 10.73 4.95 8.59
C ILE A 98 11.36 5.91 9.61
N ARG A 99 11.81 5.41 10.76
CA ARG A 99 12.45 6.25 11.80
C ARG A 99 13.75 6.88 11.31
N ASP A 100 14.57 6.17 10.55
CA ASP A 100 15.81 6.72 9.99
C ASP A 100 15.53 7.90 9.04
N PHE A 101 14.50 7.82 8.19
CA PHE A 101 14.07 8.96 7.35
C PHE A 101 13.56 10.13 8.19
N HIS A 102 12.70 9.85 9.18
CA HIS A 102 12.18 10.86 10.09
C HIS A 102 13.30 11.57 10.85
N ASP A 103 14.28 10.83 11.40
CA ASP A 103 15.43 11.38 12.13
C ASP A 103 16.35 12.24 11.26
N LEU A 104 16.37 11.95 9.95
CA LEU A 104 17.09 12.77 8.95
C LEU A 104 16.31 14.03 8.54
N GLY A 105 15.09 14.22 9.03
CA GLY A 105 14.22 15.33 8.67
C GLY A 105 13.73 15.29 7.21
N ILE A 106 13.67 14.10 6.62
CA ILE A 106 13.13 13.89 5.27
C ILE A 106 11.62 13.71 5.39
N PRO A 107 10.81 14.53 4.71
CA PRO A 107 9.36 14.41 4.71
C PRO A 107 8.90 13.01 4.30
N LEU A 108 7.94 12.46 5.08
CA LEU A 108 7.40 11.13 4.88
C LEU A 108 5.90 11.18 4.56
N ALA A 109 5.50 10.44 3.54
CA ALA A 109 4.09 10.27 3.23
C ALA A 109 3.72 8.80 3.02
N ILE A 110 2.44 8.52 3.21
CA ILE A 110 1.80 7.27 2.78
C ILE A 110 0.93 7.52 1.57
N THR A 111 0.96 6.60 0.62
CA THR A 111 0.08 6.56 -0.54
C THR A 111 -0.51 5.16 -0.66
N SER A 112 -1.77 4.99 -0.26
CA SER A 112 -2.41 3.68 -0.20
C SER A 112 -3.66 3.61 -1.09
N SER A 113 -3.96 2.41 -1.58
CA SER A 113 -5.25 2.09 -2.22
C SER A 113 -6.37 1.80 -1.21
N ALA A 114 -6.03 1.66 0.08
CA ALA A 114 -6.97 1.46 1.19
C ALA A 114 -7.63 2.79 1.62
N VAL A 115 -8.58 2.71 2.55
CA VAL A 115 -9.27 3.89 3.12
C VAL A 115 -8.51 4.39 4.36
N GLY A 116 -8.29 5.70 4.44
CA GLY A 116 -7.36 6.33 5.37
C GLY A 116 -7.62 6.14 6.87
N SER A 117 -8.87 5.92 7.31
CA SER A 117 -9.17 5.73 8.75
C SER A 117 -8.49 4.49 9.36
N SER A 118 -8.40 3.40 8.61
CA SER A 118 -7.72 2.18 9.05
C SER A 118 -6.20 2.38 9.12
N ILE A 119 -5.64 3.14 8.17
CA ILE A 119 -4.20 3.46 8.12
C ILE A 119 -3.78 4.21 9.39
N GLU A 120 -4.52 5.25 9.77
CA GLU A 120 -4.26 6.03 10.99
C GLU A 120 -4.20 5.16 12.25
N ILE A 121 -5.21 4.31 12.45
CA ILE A 121 -5.32 3.41 13.61
C ILE A 121 -4.14 2.43 13.65
N LEU A 122 -3.79 1.84 12.51
CA LEU A 122 -2.72 0.87 12.41
C LEU A 122 -1.35 1.50 12.66
N LEU A 123 -1.09 2.68 12.11
CA LEU A 123 0.15 3.42 12.38
C LEU A 123 0.29 3.80 13.85
N GLN A 124 -0.80 4.25 14.50
CA GLN A 124 -0.80 4.56 15.93
C GLN A 124 -0.48 3.31 16.77
N ARG A 125 -1.04 2.15 16.43
CA ARG A 125 -0.79 0.89 17.12
C ARG A 125 0.70 0.50 17.14
N PHE A 126 1.43 0.83 16.07
CA PHE A 126 2.87 0.54 15.94
C PHE A 126 3.77 1.71 16.35
N GLY A 127 3.20 2.84 16.79
CA GLY A 127 3.97 4.04 17.16
C GLY A 127 4.74 4.63 15.98
N LEU A 128 4.15 4.61 14.77
CA LEU A 128 4.74 5.13 13.55
C LEU A 128 3.99 6.35 12.98
N ARG A 129 2.78 6.66 13.51
CA ARG A 129 1.94 7.75 12.96
C ARG A 129 2.65 9.09 12.91
N ASP A 130 3.36 9.44 13.97
CA ASP A 130 4.03 10.74 14.12
C ASP A 130 5.27 10.89 13.21
N CYS A 131 5.70 9.81 12.57
CA CYS A 131 6.77 9.86 11.57
C CYS A 131 6.28 10.37 10.20
N PHE A 132 4.97 10.37 9.94
CA PHE A 132 4.41 10.72 8.64
C PHE A 132 3.74 12.09 8.65
N ASP A 133 4.12 12.93 7.70
CA ASP A 133 3.56 14.28 7.50
C ASP A 133 2.21 14.22 6.78
N LEU A 134 1.99 13.21 5.93
CA LEU A 134 0.85 13.11 5.03
C LEU A 134 0.42 11.67 4.80
N ILE A 135 -0.90 11.46 4.68
CA ILE A 135 -1.50 10.23 4.17
C ILE A 135 -2.41 10.62 3.00
N VAL A 136 -2.22 9.96 1.85
CA VAL A 136 -3.11 10.03 0.70
C VAL A 136 -3.70 8.65 0.50
N ASP A 137 -5.02 8.57 0.53
CA ASP A 137 -5.74 7.31 0.41
C ASP A 137 -6.48 7.14 -0.92
N GLY A 138 -6.97 5.94 -1.18
CA GLY A 138 -7.61 5.59 -2.45
C GLY A 138 -8.90 6.36 -2.75
N SER A 139 -9.50 7.09 -1.78
CA SER A 139 -10.68 7.93 -1.99
C SER A 139 -10.35 9.28 -2.61
N GLU A 140 -9.09 9.70 -2.57
CA GLU A 140 -8.63 11.01 -3.04
C GLU A 140 -8.25 11.02 -4.53
N VAL A 141 -8.25 9.87 -5.19
CA VAL A 141 -7.85 9.72 -6.59
C VAL A 141 -8.97 9.16 -7.45
N MET A 142 -9.04 9.63 -8.70
CA MET A 142 -10.00 9.09 -9.67
C MET A 142 -9.53 7.76 -10.24
N HIS A 143 -8.23 7.64 -10.52
CA HIS A 143 -7.63 6.46 -11.13
C HIS A 143 -6.64 5.83 -10.15
N GLY A 144 -6.95 4.60 -9.73
CA GLY A 144 -6.05 3.79 -8.89
C GLY A 144 -4.83 3.29 -9.66
N LYS A 145 -3.84 2.77 -8.93
CA LYS A 145 -2.67 2.09 -9.51
C LYS A 145 -3.12 1.06 -10.56
N PRO A 146 -2.46 0.99 -11.73
CA PRO A 146 -1.14 1.50 -12.08
C PRO A 146 -1.11 2.96 -12.59
N ALA A 147 -2.22 3.73 -12.53
CA ALA A 147 -2.17 5.15 -12.86
C ALA A 147 -1.27 5.89 -11.84
N PRO A 148 -0.46 6.87 -12.29
CA PRO A 148 0.49 7.57 -11.42
C PRO A 148 -0.17 8.60 -10.49
N GLU A 149 -1.47 8.83 -10.61
CA GLU A 149 -2.22 9.92 -10.00
C GLU A 149 -1.98 10.01 -8.49
N ALA A 150 -1.97 8.89 -7.78
CA ALA A 150 -1.81 8.87 -6.33
C ALA A 150 -0.42 9.38 -5.90
N TYR A 151 0.65 8.96 -6.57
CA TYR A 151 2.01 9.41 -6.25
C TYR A 151 2.26 10.85 -6.66
N VAL A 152 1.73 11.26 -7.82
CA VAL A 152 1.76 12.67 -8.27
C VAL A 152 1.02 13.58 -7.28
N LEU A 153 -0.17 13.15 -6.82
CA LEU A 153 -0.95 13.89 -5.82
C LEU A 153 -0.19 14.01 -4.49
N THR A 154 0.43 12.91 -4.04
CA THR A 154 1.19 12.89 -2.77
C THR A 154 2.40 13.82 -2.85
N ALA A 155 3.21 13.74 -3.89
CA ALA A 155 4.35 14.65 -4.09
C ALA A 155 3.91 16.11 -4.14
N ARG A 156 2.83 16.40 -4.89
CA ARG A 156 2.24 17.75 -4.95
C ARG A 156 1.81 18.26 -3.57
N LYS A 157 1.17 17.44 -2.75
CA LYS A 157 0.74 17.81 -1.39
C LYS A 157 1.93 18.05 -0.45
N LEU A 158 3.04 17.32 -0.64
CA LEU A 158 4.31 17.55 0.05
C LEU A 158 5.05 18.79 -0.47
N GLY A 159 4.64 19.35 -1.61
CA GLY A 159 5.31 20.50 -2.23
C GLY A 159 6.63 20.17 -2.92
N VAL A 160 6.80 18.93 -3.38
CA VAL A 160 8.02 18.44 -4.05
C VAL A 160 7.70 17.91 -5.45
N ASP A 161 8.74 17.81 -6.30
CA ASP A 161 8.61 17.14 -7.60
C ASP A 161 8.62 15.62 -7.40
N PRO A 162 7.74 14.84 -8.07
CA PRO A 162 7.75 13.39 -7.96
C PRO A 162 9.11 12.75 -8.28
N SER A 163 9.88 13.30 -9.21
CA SER A 163 11.22 12.83 -9.58
C SER A 163 12.27 13.00 -8.47
N GLU A 164 11.97 13.81 -7.45
CA GLU A 164 12.76 13.98 -6.24
C GLU A 164 12.30 13.10 -5.08
N CYS A 165 11.31 12.22 -5.32
CA CYS A 165 10.80 11.28 -4.32
C CYS A 165 11.40 9.89 -4.48
N VAL A 166 11.63 9.21 -3.35
CA VAL A 166 11.72 7.75 -3.34
C VAL A 166 10.36 7.17 -2.96
N VAL A 167 9.90 6.20 -3.74
CA VAL A 167 8.68 5.43 -3.48
C VAL A 167 9.06 4.02 -3.07
N PHE A 168 8.49 3.55 -1.97
CA PHE A 168 8.59 2.16 -1.52
C PHE A 168 7.30 1.43 -1.84
N GLU A 169 7.42 0.30 -2.52
CA GLU A 169 6.31 -0.50 -3.04
C GLU A 169 6.59 -2.01 -2.96
N ASP A 170 5.52 -2.82 -2.98
CA ASP A 170 5.64 -4.28 -3.05
C ASP A 170 4.95 -4.86 -4.29
N SER A 171 4.06 -4.11 -4.94
CA SER A 171 3.18 -4.59 -6.00
C SER A 171 3.61 -4.14 -7.40
N ARG A 172 3.31 -4.98 -8.42
CA ARG A 172 3.55 -4.62 -9.81
C ARG A 172 2.80 -3.34 -10.22
N VAL A 173 1.53 -3.21 -9.84
CA VAL A 173 0.73 -2.04 -10.22
C VAL A 173 1.23 -0.78 -9.53
N GLY A 174 1.73 -0.90 -8.30
CA GLY A 174 2.31 0.21 -7.57
C GLY A 174 3.67 0.64 -8.13
N VAL A 175 4.54 -0.31 -8.48
CA VAL A 175 5.79 -0.01 -9.18
C VAL A 175 5.52 0.75 -10.49
N LEU A 176 4.57 0.28 -11.31
CA LEU A 176 4.20 0.97 -12.54
C LEU A 176 3.65 2.38 -12.28
N ALA A 177 2.86 2.56 -11.20
CA ALA A 177 2.35 3.87 -10.81
C ALA A 177 3.47 4.82 -10.37
N ALA A 178 4.44 4.35 -9.57
CA ALA A 178 5.59 5.12 -9.15
C ALA A 178 6.47 5.51 -10.34
N LYS A 179 6.75 4.58 -11.26
CA LYS A 179 7.51 4.86 -12.49
C LYS A 179 6.75 5.80 -13.43
N GLY A 180 5.43 5.67 -13.54
CA GLY A 180 4.59 6.59 -14.29
C GLY A 180 4.56 8.01 -13.71
N ALA A 181 4.82 8.17 -12.40
CA ALA A 181 5.03 9.45 -11.73
C ALA A 181 6.47 9.96 -11.84
N GLU A 182 7.36 9.25 -12.53
CA GLU A 182 8.81 9.55 -12.65
C GLU A 182 9.58 9.47 -11.32
N ALA A 183 8.99 8.87 -10.27
CA ALA A 183 9.66 8.69 -8.98
C ALA A 183 10.74 7.59 -9.03
N TYR A 184 11.71 7.69 -8.12
CA TYR A 184 12.66 6.60 -7.88
C TYR A 184 11.97 5.50 -7.07
N CYS A 185 11.83 4.33 -7.65
CA CYS A 185 11.07 3.24 -7.06
C CYS A 185 12.00 2.18 -6.46
N VAL A 186 11.86 1.95 -5.17
CA VAL A 186 12.45 0.83 -4.44
C VAL A 186 11.35 -0.17 -4.14
N ALA A 187 11.37 -1.29 -4.83
CA ALA A 187 10.43 -2.38 -4.57
C ALA A 187 10.96 -3.30 -3.47
N VAL A 188 10.09 -3.72 -2.56
CA VAL A 188 10.43 -4.68 -1.50
C VAL A 188 9.58 -5.93 -1.71
N ARG A 189 10.25 -7.09 -1.77
CA ARG A 189 9.55 -8.36 -1.98
C ARG A 189 8.67 -8.71 -0.80
N ASN A 190 7.43 -9.01 -1.09
CA ASN A 190 6.58 -9.72 -0.16
C ASN A 190 6.85 -11.23 -0.29
N GLN A 191 7.31 -11.86 0.77
CA GLN A 191 7.69 -13.28 0.76
C GLN A 191 6.53 -14.22 0.41
N ARG A 192 5.27 -13.81 0.64
CA ARG A 192 4.08 -14.61 0.31
C ARG A 192 3.68 -14.53 -1.16
N ALA A 193 3.99 -13.42 -1.82
CA ALA A 193 3.58 -13.14 -3.20
C ALA A 193 4.69 -13.34 -4.23
N GLN A 194 5.85 -13.91 -3.85
CA GLN A 194 7.07 -13.99 -4.69
C GLN A 194 6.83 -14.55 -6.10
N GLU A 195 5.93 -15.52 -6.25
CA GLU A 195 5.65 -16.14 -7.56
C GLU A 195 4.84 -15.25 -8.51
N TYR A 196 4.20 -14.19 -8.00
CA TYR A 196 3.26 -13.35 -8.76
C TYR A 196 3.71 -11.88 -8.87
N GLN A 197 4.80 -11.51 -8.21
CA GLN A 197 5.33 -10.14 -8.21
C GLN A 197 6.33 -9.93 -9.34
N ASP A 198 5.89 -9.27 -10.43
CA ASP A 198 6.80 -8.70 -11.41
C ASP A 198 7.20 -7.27 -10.98
N LEU A 199 8.35 -7.15 -10.33
CA LEU A 199 8.92 -5.90 -9.84
C LEU A 199 10.05 -5.37 -10.74
N SER A 200 10.19 -5.90 -11.94
CA SER A 200 11.33 -5.63 -12.84
C SER A 200 11.46 -4.17 -13.29
N GLU A 201 10.36 -3.40 -13.25
CA GLU A 201 10.36 -1.98 -13.60
C GLU A 201 10.87 -1.06 -12.47
N ALA A 202 11.06 -1.58 -11.24
CA ALA A 202 11.60 -0.81 -10.14
C ALA A 202 13.09 -0.49 -10.37
N ASP A 203 13.56 0.65 -9.85
CA ASP A 203 14.98 1.02 -9.93
C ASP A 203 15.85 0.13 -9.05
N VAL A 204 15.30 -0.34 -7.93
CA VAL A 204 15.94 -1.29 -7.01
C VAL A 204 14.88 -2.27 -6.49
N VAL A 205 15.26 -3.53 -6.35
CA VAL A 205 14.44 -4.56 -5.71
C VAL A 205 15.19 -5.10 -4.50
N LEU A 206 14.55 -5.04 -3.33
CA LEU A 206 15.08 -5.56 -2.06
C LEU A 206 14.26 -6.78 -1.63
N ASP A 207 14.89 -7.72 -0.96
CA ASP A 207 14.16 -8.84 -0.34
C ASP A 207 13.58 -8.46 1.03
N SER A 208 14.09 -7.38 1.65
CA SER A 208 13.65 -6.86 2.94
C SER A 208 14.18 -5.44 3.14
N PHE A 209 13.45 -4.60 3.91
CA PHE A 209 13.96 -3.29 4.35
C PHE A 209 15.24 -3.41 5.22
N GLU A 210 15.53 -4.58 5.78
CA GLU A 210 16.78 -4.81 6.52
C GLU A 210 18.03 -4.65 5.66
N GLN A 211 17.90 -4.76 4.32
CA GLN A 211 18.99 -4.53 3.36
C GLN A 211 19.24 -3.04 3.10
N LEU A 212 18.33 -2.15 3.56
CA LEU A 212 18.40 -0.73 3.28
C LEU A 212 19.09 0.03 4.43
N ASP A 213 20.21 0.67 4.12
CA ASP A 213 20.81 1.70 4.98
C ASP A 213 20.43 3.10 4.45
N VAL A 214 19.39 3.68 5.03
CA VAL A 214 18.85 5.00 4.65
C VAL A 214 19.94 6.07 4.75
N ARG A 215 20.78 6.03 5.79
CA ARG A 215 21.81 7.03 6.04
C ARG A 215 22.91 7.03 4.97
N THR A 216 23.21 5.85 4.42
CA THR A 216 24.18 5.71 3.32
C THR A 216 23.54 5.97 1.96
N ALA A 217 22.31 5.48 1.74
CA ALA A 217 21.65 5.55 0.45
C ALA A 217 21.08 6.95 0.14
N PHE A 218 20.57 7.67 1.15
CA PHE A 218 19.76 8.88 0.99
C PHE A 218 20.24 10.07 1.84
N ALA A 219 21.37 9.97 2.53
CA ALA A 219 21.89 11.11 3.30
C ALA A 219 22.05 12.34 2.42
N PRO A 220 21.59 13.52 2.86
CA PRO A 220 21.85 14.76 2.14
C PRO A 220 23.38 14.90 2.00
N LYS A 221 23.85 14.98 0.77
CA LYS A 221 25.27 15.29 0.53
C LYS A 221 25.53 16.66 1.18
N GLY A 222 26.37 16.67 2.21
CA GLY A 222 26.65 17.83 3.05
C GLY A 222 26.83 19.11 2.22
N ARG A 223 26.23 20.20 2.73
CA ARG A 223 26.47 21.56 2.23
C ARG A 223 27.89 21.96 2.50
#